data_fb827f9ff22de5e85e26669a64681a88
#
_entry.id   fb827f9ff22de5e85e26669a64681a88
#
_cell.length_a   1.000
_cell.length_b   1.000
_cell.length_c   1.000
_cell.angle_alpha   90.00
_cell.angle_beta   90.00
_cell.angle_gamma   90.00
#
_symmetry.space_group_name_H-M   'P 1'
#
loop_
_entity.id
_entity.type
_entity.pdbx_description
1 polymer ?
#
loop_
_entity_poly.entity_id
_entity_poly.type
_entity_poly.pdbx_seq_one_letter_code
_entity_poly.pdbx_strand_id
1 'polypeptide(L)'
;MTNPVPPYLIALGVGDLAFAAIDERTGVFTEPSRLEAARAELAPTADMVDAAERLYGPYRWGRYDLLVLPPSFPFGGMENPRLTFATPTIIAGDQSLVSLVAHELAHSWSGNLVTNATWDDMWLNEGFTVYFENRIMEALYGQDRALMLRALGWGDLQTEMAGLPPADTRLKLDLEGRDPDEGLTDVAYEKGAAFLFTIERLVGRARFDAWLKGYFERNAFRPMTTELFLEDIRTHLVTTRTLEDQVMMDAWIYQPGMPSNWQPPVSNAFVPVDAAAAAFEAGGPASAVPWAGWSTQERQRFLAWRPANRTGDTDWLTPAQLADLEATLKLREEGNAEVLFAWLQIAVQHRYQPAVPTLEHFLTTQGRRKFVLPLFTSLWAEGDWGRSIATPLYARARPGYHPVTTGSVDAVVGRP
;
A
#
# COMPACT_ATOMS: atom_id res chain seq x y z
N MET A 1 13.35 11.93 -22.98
CA MET A 1 13.04 10.49 -23.00
C MET A 1 12.52 10.12 -24.38
N THR A 2 12.99 9.01 -24.94
CA THR A 2 12.57 8.54 -26.28
C THR A 2 11.70 7.28 -26.24
N ASN A 3 11.53 6.71 -25.06
CA ASN A 3 10.69 5.54 -24.84
C ASN A 3 9.20 5.94 -24.98
N PRO A 4 8.37 5.13 -25.66
CA PRO A 4 6.94 5.37 -25.70
C PRO A 4 6.33 5.15 -24.31
N VAL A 5 5.42 6.03 -23.92
CA VAL A 5 4.67 5.94 -22.65
C VAL A 5 3.23 6.36 -22.87
N PRO A 6 2.27 5.80 -22.11
CA PRO A 6 0.90 6.30 -22.08
C PRO A 6 0.84 7.75 -21.58
N PRO A 7 -0.10 8.58 -22.07
CA PRO A 7 -0.19 9.99 -21.69
C PRO A 7 -0.36 10.23 -20.18
N TYR A 8 -1.02 9.35 -19.45
CA TYR A 8 -1.27 9.51 -18.01
C TYR A 8 0.01 9.46 -17.15
N LEU A 9 1.10 8.89 -17.70
CA LEU A 9 2.41 8.84 -17.03
C LEU A 9 3.22 10.14 -17.18
N ILE A 10 2.72 11.12 -17.93
CA ILE A 10 3.40 12.42 -18.10
C ILE A 10 2.97 13.35 -16.97
N ALA A 11 3.91 13.74 -16.12
CA ALA A 11 3.66 14.65 -15.03
C ALA A 11 4.69 15.78 -14.99
N LEU A 12 4.32 16.91 -14.37
CA LEU A 12 5.16 18.08 -14.19
C LEU A 12 5.20 18.45 -12.71
N GLY A 13 6.37 18.41 -12.10
CA GLY A 13 6.63 18.96 -10.78
C GLY A 13 7.28 20.33 -10.89
N VAL A 14 6.74 21.34 -10.19
CA VAL A 14 7.27 22.70 -10.15
C VAL A 14 7.33 23.18 -8.70
N GLY A 15 8.48 23.68 -8.27
CA GLY A 15 8.65 24.16 -6.89
C GLY A 15 10.08 24.62 -6.62
N ASP A 16 10.36 25.02 -5.39
CA ASP A 16 11.71 25.26 -4.88
C ASP A 16 12.35 23.91 -4.54
N LEU A 17 12.98 23.31 -5.55
CA LEU A 17 13.51 21.95 -5.49
C LEU A 17 15.03 21.94 -5.45
N ALA A 18 15.59 21.16 -4.54
CA ALA A 18 16.98 20.77 -4.52
C ALA A 18 17.12 19.28 -4.89
N PHE A 19 18.31 18.90 -5.35
CA PHE A 19 18.65 17.53 -5.75
C PHE A 19 19.81 16.99 -4.94
N ALA A 20 19.72 15.74 -4.52
CA ALA A 20 20.82 14.97 -3.97
C ALA A 20 20.94 13.62 -4.68
N ALA A 21 22.13 13.30 -5.17
CA ALA A 21 22.42 11.98 -5.70
C ALA A 21 22.50 10.95 -4.57
N ILE A 22 21.94 9.75 -4.80
CA ILE A 22 22.13 8.55 -3.98
C ILE A 22 23.33 7.77 -4.56
N ASP A 23 23.27 7.47 -5.87
CA ASP A 23 24.37 6.91 -6.64
C ASP A 23 24.45 7.51 -8.06
N GLU A 24 25.11 6.81 -9.00
CA GLU A 24 25.25 7.28 -10.39
C GLU A 24 23.91 7.30 -11.15
N ARG A 25 22.96 6.44 -10.79
CA ARG A 25 21.69 6.25 -11.49
C ARG A 25 20.47 6.72 -10.72
N THR A 26 20.61 6.99 -9.42
CA THR A 26 19.48 7.30 -8.53
C THR A 26 19.71 8.60 -7.76
N GLY A 27 18.65 9.27 -7.39
CA GLY A 27 18.69 10.49 -6.60
C GLY A 27 17.31 10.93 -6.13
N VAL A 28 17.28 11.99 -5.35
CA VAL A 28 16.04 12.55 -4.80
C VAL A 28 15.97 14.06 -5.04
N PHE A 29 14.81 14.50 -5.49
CA PHE A 29 14.39 15.90 -5.54
C PHE A 29 13.39 16.14 -4.42
N THR A 30 13.53 17.25 -3.70
CA THR A 30 12.55 17.72 -2.72
C THR A 30 12.86 19.17 -2.33
N GLU A 31 12.03 19.75 -1.46
CA GLU A 31 12.31 21.05 -0.86
C GLU A 31 13.64 21.03 -0.11
N PRO A 32 14.46 22.13 -0.16
CA PRO A 32 15.79 22.15 0.45
C PRO A 32 15.83 21.74 1.93
N SER A 33 14.80 22.09 2.70
CA SER A 33 14.69 21.77 4.13
C SER A 33 14.55 20.27 4.44
N ARG A 34 14.13 19.47 3.47
CA ARG A 34 13.88 18.02 3.62
C ARG A 34 14.93 17.15 2.94
N LEU A 35 15.83 17.75 2.17
CA LEU A 35 16.72 17.04 1.25
C LEU A 35 17.60 16.00 1.94
N GLU A 36 18.24 16.36 3.05
CA GLU A 36 19.13 15.42 3.77
C GLU A 36 18.36 14.25 4.40
N ALA A 37 17.19 14.53 4.99
CA ALA A 37 16.33 13.49 5.56
C ALA A 37 15.82 12.55 4.45
N ALA A 38 15.36 13.09 3.33
CA ALA A 38 14.89 12.31 2.20
C ALA A 38 16.02 11.46 1.58
N ARG A 39 17.22 12.03 1.40
CA ARG A 39 18.38 11.29 0.90
C ARG A 39 18.79 10.13 1.81
N ALA A 40 18.77 10.34 3.12
CA ALA A 40 19.11 9.30 4.09
C ALA A 40 18.06 8.18 4.12
N GLU A 41 16.79 8.54 4.11
CA GLU A 41 15.67 7.59 4.12
C GLU A 41 15.63 6.75 2.84
N LEU A 42 15.85 7.38 1.68
CA LEU A 42 15.73 6.76 0.37
C LEU A 42 17.04 6.12 -0.14
N ALA A 43 18.09 6.08 0.68
CA ALA A 43 19.38 5.49 0.32
C ALA A 43 19.28 4.04 -0.23
N PRO A 44 18.37 3.16 0.24
CA PRO A 44 18.23 1.81 -0.30
C PRO A 44 17.78 1.72 -1.77
N THR A 45 17.36 2.84 -2.39
CA THR A 45 16.86 2.87 -3.78
C THR A 45 17.86 2.27 -4.77
N ALA A 46 19.17 2.54 -4.62
CA ALA A 46 20.19 1.99 -5.49
C ALA A 46 20.23 0.45 -5.46
N ASP A 47 20.22 -0.13 -4.25
CA ASP A 47 20.19 -1.58 -4.07
C ASP A 47 18.88 -2.21 -4.58
N MET A 48 17.76 -1.47 -4.51
CA MET A 48 16.48 -1.91 -5.05
C MET A 48 16.52 -2.01 -6.58
N VAL A 49 17.13 -1.02 -7.27
CA VAL A 49 17.31 -1.06 -8.73
C VAL A 49 18.14 -2.28 -9.12
N ASP A 50 19.25 -2.54 -8.44
CA ASP A 50 20.10 -3.69 -8.71
C ASP A 50 19.38 -5.02 -8.43
N ALA A 51 18.59 -5.10 -7.36
CA ALA A 51 17.78 -6.28 -7.06
C ALA A 51 16.70 -6.53 -8.12
N ALA A 52 16.00 -5.48 -8.54
CA ALA A 52 14.97 -5.56 -9.56
C ALA A 52 15.55 -5.98 -10.92
N GLU A 53 16.70 -5.46 -11.32
CA GLU A 53 17.38 -5.89 -12.57
C GLU A 53 17.76 -7.37 -12.54
N ARG A 54 18.23 -7.86 -11.41
CA ARG A 54 18.52 -9.32 -11.27
C ARG A 54 17.27 -10.17 -11.38
N LEU A 55 16.15 -9.71 -10.83
CA LEU A 55 14.89 -10.45 -10.82
C LEU A 55 14.13 -10.39 -12.15
N TYR A 56 14.07 -9.21 -12.79
CA TYR A 56 13.12 -8.92 -13.87
C TYR A 56 13.76 -8.52 -15.20
N GLY A 57 15.07 -8.35 -15.24
CA GLY A 57 15.81 -7.90 -16.42
C GLY A 57 16.13 -6.41 -16.36
N PRO A 58 16.81 -5.86 -17.42
CA PRO A 58 17.41 -4.54 -17.34
C PRO A 58 16.39 -3.42 -17.14
N TYR A 59 16.73 -2.46 -16.29
CA TYR A 59 16.00 -1.19 -16.14
C TYR A 59 16.23 -0.34 -17.42
N ARG A 60 15.16 -0.10 -18.17
CA ARG A 60 15.26 0.48 -19.53
C ARG A 60 15.09 2.01 -19.59
N TRP A 61 14.96 2.67 -18.43
CA TRP A 61 14.59 4.08 -18.36
C TRP A 61 15.76 5.02 -18.12
N GLY A 62 16.97 4.51 -17.90
CA GLY A 62 18.19 5.27 -17.64
C GLY A 62 18.36 5.57 -16.16
N ARG A 63 18.01 6.79 -15.69
CA ARG A 63 18.01 7.13 -14.27
C ARG A 63 16.66 6.81 -13.64
N TYR A 64 16.71 6.44 -12.36
CA TYR A 64 15.54 6.34 -11.48
C TYR A 64 15.70 7.33 -10.33
N ASP A 65 14.99 8.43 -10.39
CA ASP A 65 14.99 9.46 -9.36
C ASP A 65 13.60 9.53 -8.68
N LEU A 66 13.55 10.05 -7.47
CA LEU A 66 12.32 10.29 -6.74
C LEU A 66 12.11 11.79 -6.54
N LEU A 67 10.86 12.24 -6.65
CA LEU A 67 10.42 13.57 -6.24
C LEU A 67 9.51 13.43 -5.02
N VAL A 68 10.05 13.80 -3.84
CA VAL A 68 9.23 13.85 -2.63
C VAL A 68 8.39 15.12 -2.65
N LEU A 69 7.08 14.93 -2.69
CA LEU A 69 6.09 15.97 -2.87
C LEU A 69 5.66 16.63 -1.55
N PRO A 70 4.93 17.76 -1.61
CA PRO A 70 4.31 18.35 -0.42
C PRO A 70 3.30 17.42 0.27
N PRO A 71 2.98 17.65 1.55
CA PRO A 71 2.04 16.83 2.32
C PRO A 71 0.64 16.70 1.73
N SER A 72 0.22 17.59 0.83
CA SER A 72 -1.06 17.53 0.14
C SER A 72 -1.17 16.43 -0.93
N PHE A 73 -0.07 15.78 -1.30
CA PHE A 73 -0.09 14.70 -2.28
C PHE A 73 -1.01 13.56 -1.81
N PRO A 74 -2.02 13.18 -2.62
CA PRO A 74 -3.10 12.32 -2.12
C PRO A 74 -2.77 10.83 -2.09
N PHE A 75 -1.75 10.39 -2.82
CA PHE A 75 -1.36 8.99 -2.98
C PHE A 75 -0.09 8.64 -2.19
N GLY A 76 0.30 7.38 -2.24
CA GLY A 76 1.59 6.90 -1.77
C GLY A 76 2.71 7.33 -2.71
N GLY A 77 2.58 6.95 -3.95
CA GLY A 77 3.46 7.34 -5.04
C GLY A 77 2.70 7.49 -6.34
N MET A 78 3.46 7.74 -7.39
CA MET A 78 3.03 7.70 -8.79
C MET A 78 4.24 7.32 -9.64
N GLU A 79 4.07 6.34 -10.46
CA GLU A 79 5.12 5.65 -11.21
C GLU A 79 5.62 6.40 -12.45
N ASN A 80 5.62 7.71 -12.44
CA ASN A 80 6.11 8.49 -13.59
C ASN A 80 7.52 8.02 -13.99
N PRO A 81 7.74 7.56 -15.24
CA PRO A 81 9.00 6.98 -15.66
C PRO A 81 10.18 7.90 -15.41
N ARG A 82 11.25 7.37 -14.79
CA ARG A 82 12.49 8.03 -14.43
C ARG A 82 12.40 9.02 -13.24
N LEU A 83 11.21 9.52 -12.90
CA LEU A 83 11.00 10.45 -11.80
C LEU A 83 9.71 10.08 -11.08
N THR A 84 9.80 9.12 -10.21
CA THR A 84 8.70 8.69 -9.34
C THR A 84 8.29 9.82 -8.40
N PHE A 85 7.01 10.10 -8.31
CA PHE A 85 6.46 10.99 -7.30
C PHE A 85 6.20 10.19 -6.02
N ALA A 86 6.57 10.75 -4.87
CA ALA A 86 6.45 10.08 -3.58
C ALA A 86 5.88 10.99 -2.50
N THR A 87 5.04 10.42 -1.64
CA THR A 87 4.52 11.13 -0.46
C THR A 87 5.63 11.41 0.56
N PRO A 88 5.63 12.55 1.24
CA PRO A 88 6.57 12.82 2.31
C PRO A 88 6.36 11.93 3.54
N THR A 89 5.23 11.22 3.64
CA THR A 89 4.94 10.34 4.78
C THR A 89 5.81 9.08 4.84
N ILE A 90 6.57 8.78 3.77
CA ILE A 90 7.55 7.69 3.77
C ILE A 90 8.86 8.07 4.48
N ILE A 91 9.10 9.35 4.75
CA ILE A 91 10.30 9.81 5.44
C ILE A 91 10.08 9.63 6.96
N ALA A 92 10.16 8.38 7.40
CA ALA A 92 9.95 8.02 8.80
C ALA A 92 11.22 8.13 9.66
N GLY A 93 12.41 8.18 9.03
CA GLY A 93 13.70 8.28 9.69
C GLY A 93 14.33 6.93 10.07
N ASP A 94 13.72 5.82 9.69
CA ASP A 94 14.18 4.45 10.02
C ASP A 94 14.12 3.49 8.83
N GLN A 95 13.85 3.98 7.64
CA GLN A 95 13.69 3.21 6.39
C GLN A 95 12.62 2.12 6.46
N SER A 96 11.67 2.24 7.38
CA SER A 96 10.65 1.21 7.60
C SER A 96 9.57 1.19 6.51
N LEU A 97 9.41 2.28 5.77
CA LEU A 97 8.37 2.48 4.74
C LEU A 97 8.91 2.46 3.31
N VAL A 98 10.17 2.06 3.10
CA VAL A 98 10.80 2.04 1.77
C VAL A 98 10.23 0.98 0.83
N SER A 99 9.34 0.10 1.28
CA SER A 99 8.60 -0.80 0.40
C SER A 99 7.79 -0.04 -0.66
N LEU A 100 7.32 1.19 -0.35
CA LEU A 100 6.72 2.06 -1.34
C LEU A 100 7.68 2.38 -2.50
N VAL A 101 8.97 2.61 -2.21
CA VAL A 101 9.97 2.84 -3.27
C VAL A 101 10.14 1.58 -4.13
N ALA A 102 10.15 0.40 -3.51
CA ALA A 102 10.19 -0.87 -4.25
C ALA A 102 8.95 -1.06 -5.13
N HIS A 103 7.77 -0.65 -4.66
CA HIS A 103 6.51 -0.64 -5.41
C HIS A 103 6.63 0.27 -6.64
N GLU A 104 6.93 1.54 -6.45
CA GLU A 104 7.03 2.50 -7.55
C GLU A 104 8.15 2.16 -8.54
N LEU A 105 9.26 1.59 -8.06
CA LEU A 105 10.32 1.09 -8.93
C LEU A 105 9.84 -0.10 -9.77
N ALA A 106 9.07 -1.01 -9.19
CA ALA A 106 8.53 -2.19 -9.87
C ALA A 106 7.65 -1.84 -11.05
N HIS A 107 6.95 -0.71 -10.99
CA HIS A 107 6.21 -0.15 -12.12
C HIS A 107 7.07 0.11 -13.36
N SER A 108 8.38 0.21 -13.22
CA SER A 108 9.28 0.32 -14.37
C SER A 108 9.19 -0.89 -15.33
N TRP A 109 8.66 -2.01 -14.85
CA TRP A 109 8.30 -3.20 -15.64
C TRP A 109 6.79 -3.34 -15.80
N SER A 110 6.07 -3.36 -14.70
CA SER A 110 4.61 -3.51 -14.67
C SER A 110 3.93 -2.13 -14.58
N GLY A 111 3.22 -1.73 -15.61
CA GLY A 111 2.62 -0.40 -15.76
C GLY A 111 3.34 0.47 -16.79
N ASN A 112 4.66 0.58 -16.74
CA ASN A 112 5.42 1.42 -17.66
C ASN A 112 5.95 0.68 -18.89
N LEU A 113 6.60 -0.50 -18.70
CA LEU A 113 7.12 -1.28 -19.81
C LEU A 113 6.03 -2.13 -20.49
N VAL A 114 5.20 -2.76 -19.69
CA VAL A 114 3.98 -3.46 -20.12
C VAL A 114 2.82 -2.80 -19.41
N THR A 115 1.94 -2.13 -20.16
CA THR A 115 0.85 -1.32 -19.62
C THR A 115 -0.47 -2.10 -19.68
N ASN A 116 -1.39 -1.85 -18.75
CA ASN A 116 -2.77 -2.32 -18.89
C ASN A 116 -3.44 -1.58 -20.06
N ALA A 117 -4.15 -2.30 -20.91
CA ALA A 117 -4.80 -1.73 -22.09
C ALA A 117 -6.04 -0.91 -21.72
N THR A 118 -6.75 -1.31 -20.68
CA THR A 118 -7.92 -0.64 -20.12
C THR A 118 -7.83 -0.59 -18.60
N TRP A 119 -8.63 0.27 -17.97
CA TRP A 119 -8.71 0.32 -16.52
C TRP A 119 -9.37 -0.93 -15.90
N ASP A 120 -10.16 -1.67 -16.67
CA ASP A 120 -10.67 -2.99 -16.28
C ASP A 120 -9.55 -4.02 -16.03
N ASP A 121 -8.39 -3.78 -16.62
CA ASP A 121 -7.20 -4.64 -16.55
C ASP A 121 -6.16 -4.13 -15.52
N MET A 122 -6.55 -3.24 -14.57
CA MET A 122 -5.67 -2.59 -13.60
C MET A 122 -4.82 -3.60 -12.80
N TRP A 123 -5.34 -4.80 -12.52
CA TRP A 123 -4.61 -5.84 -11.83
C TRP A 123 -3.31 -6.29 -12.55
N LEU A 124 -3.24 -6.14 -13.90
CA LEU A 124 -2.03 -6.42 -14.67
C LEU A 124 -0.93 -5.38 -14.40
N ASN A 125 -1.31 -4.18 -13.98
CA ASN A 125 -0.40 -3.16 -13.51
C ASN A 125 -0.06 -3.43 -12.02
N GLU A 126 -1.02 -3.25 -11.14
CA GLU A 126 -0.82 -3.20 -9.70
C GLU A 126 -0.51 -4.56 -9.07
N GLY A 127 -1.18 -5.62 -9.49
CA GLY A 127 -0.95 -6.97 -8.95
C GLY A 127 0.46 -7.49 -9.23
N PHE A 128 1.00 -7.24 -10.42
CA PHE A 128 2.40 -7.53 -10.72
C PHE A 128 3.35 -6.66 -9.90
N THR A 129 3.01 -5.40 -9.73
CA THR A 129 3.82 -4.45 -8.96
C THR A 129 3.92 -4.83 -7.50
N VAL A 130 2.82 -5.19 -6.84
CA VAL A 130 2.84 -5.70 -5.45
C VAL A 130 3.62 -7.01 -5.36
N TYR A 131 3.47 -7.92 -6.34
CA TYR A 131 4.30 -9.12 -6.39
C TYR A 131 5.80 -8.77 -6.45
N PHE A 132 6.18 -7.82 -7.31
CA PHE A 132 7.58 -7.37 -7.48
C PHE A 132 8.11 -6.64 -6.24
N GLU A 133 7.33 -5.74 -5.67
CA GLU A 133 7.65 -5.08 -4.39
C GLU A 133 8.07 -6.13 -3.36
N ASN A 134 7.22 -7.12 -3.12
CA ASN A 134 7.49 -8.18 -2.16
C ASN A 134 8.75 -8.99 -2.49
N ARG A 135 9.03 -9.24 -3.77
CA ARG A 135 10.24 -9.97 -4.20
C ARG A 135 11.51 -9.11 -4.04
N ILE A 136 11.45 -7.80 -4.28
CA ILE A 136 12.54 -6.86 -4.01
C ILE A 136 12.80 -6.79 -2.50
N MET A 137 11.74 -6.64 -1.70
CA MET A 137 11.85 -6.61 -0.24
C MET A 137 12.40 -7.92 0.33
N GLU A 138 12.00 -9.08 -0.22
CA GLU A 138 12.58 -10.38 0.13
C GLU A 138 14.08 -10.44 -0.17
N ALA A 139 14.51 -9.94 -1.33
CA ALA A 139 15.90 -9.97 -1.77
C ALA A 139 16.82 -9.10 -0.92
N LEU A 140 16.32 -7.97 -0.41
CA LEU A 140 17.12 -6.99 0.37
C LEU A 140 17.01 -7.19 1.88
N TYR A 141 15.82 -7.54 2.38
CA TYR A 141 15.52 -7.55 3.81
C TYR A 141 15.14 -8.94 4.35
N GLY A 142 15.12 -9.95 3.46
CA GLY A 142 14.83 -11.34 3.82
C GLY A 142 13.35 -11.70 3.82
N GLN A 143 13.09 -13.00 3.92
CA GLN A 143 11.77 -13.59 3.78
C GLN A 143 10.78 -13.13 4.87
N ASP A 144 11.24 -12.97 6.11
CA ASP A 144 10.37 -12.56 7.23
C ASP A 144 9.77 -11.17 6.98
N ARG A 145 10.57 -10.23 6.47
CA ARG A 145 10.09 -8.89 6.11
C ARG A 145 9.03 -8.93 5.01
N ALA A 146 9.28 -9.69 3.96
CA ALA A 146 8.32 -9.85 2.87
C ALA A 146 7.03 -10.54 3.34
N LEU A 147 7.11 -11.55 4.20
CA LEU A 147 5.94 -12.22 4.75
C LEU A 147 5.12 -11.30 5.67
N MET A 148 5.76 -10.40 6.43
CA MET A 148 5.03 -9.39 7.21
C MET A 148 4.24 -8.45 6.30
N LEU A 149 4.84 -7.92 5.24
CA LEU A 149 4.17 -7.04 4.27
C LEU A 149 2.98 -7.76 3.63
N ARG A 150 3.17 -8.97 3.12
CA ARG A 150 2.11 -9.78 2.52
C ARG A 150 0.97 -10.10 3.50
N ALA A 151 1.28 -10.35 4.77
CA ALA A 151 0.26 -10.64 5.77
C ALA A 151 -0.55 -9.39 6.16
N LEU A 152 0.07 -8.20 6.15
CA LEU A 152 -0.65 -6.92 6.31
C LEU A 152 -1.54 -6.65 5.11
N GLY A 153 -1.01 -6.72 3.88
CA GLY A 153 -1.79 -6.53 2.65
C GLY A 153 -2.96 -7.51 2.53
N TRP A 154 -2.79 -8.77 2.97
CA TRP A 154 -3.91 -9.71 3.07
C TRP A 154 -4.99 -9.24 4.04
N GLY A 155 -4.63 -8.66 5.18
CA GLY A 155 -5.58 -8.09 6.14
C GLY A 155 -6.35 -6.90 5.57
N ASP A 156 -5.67 -6.03 4.84
CA ASP A 156 -6.26 -4.87 4.17
C ASP A 156 -7.24 -5.33 3.08
N LEU A 157 -6.83 -6.27 2.21
CA LEU A 157 -7.72 -6.89 1.21
C LEU A 157 -8.98 -7.51 1.82
N GLN A 158 -8.86 -8.25 2.92
CA GLN A 158 -10.03 -8.85 3.58
C GLN A 158 -11.01 -7.78 4.06
N THR A 159 -10.48 -6.70 4.63
CA THR A 159 -11.28 -5.59 5.14
C THR A 159 -12.01 -4.87 4.00
N GLU A 160 -11.30 -4.57 2.90
CA GLU A 160 -11.89 -3.87 1.77
C GLU A 160 -12.92 -4.74 1.04
N MET A 161 -12.61 -6.01 0.76
CA MET A 161 -13.54 -6.94 0.09
C MET A 161 -14.85 -7.13 0.85
N ALA A 162 -14.85 -7.02 2.16
CA ALA A 162 -16.06 -7.12 2.97
C ALA A 162 -17.04 -5.95 2.73
N GLY A 163 -16.54 -4.81 2.25
CA GLY A 163 -17.34 -3.62 1.93
C GLY A 163 -17.71 -3.47 0.46
N LEU A 164 -17.06 -4.23 -0.44
CA LEU A 164 -17.27 -4.10 -1.88
C LEU A 164 -18.47 -4.94 -2.39
N PRO A 165 -19.14 -4.48 -3.45
CA PRO A 165 -20.05 -5.33 -4.22
C PRO A 165 -19.30 -6.59 -4.72
N PRO A 166 -19.93 -7.77 -4.74
CA PRO A 166 -19.25 -8.99 -5.21
C PRO A 166 -18.60 -8.86 -6.60
N ALA A 167 -19.21 -8.11 -7.52
CA ALA A 167 -18.69 -7.89 -8.85
C ALA A 167 -17.33 -7.16 -8.84
N ASP A 168 -17.13 -6.25 -7.89
CA ASP A 168 -15.90 -5.44 -7.77
C ASP A 168 -14.78 -6.18 -7.01
N THR A 169 -15.02 -7.42 -6.56
CA THR A 169 -14.00 -8.31 -6.00
C THR A 169 -13.34 -9.24 -7.04
N ARG A 170 -13.63 -9.05 -8.33
CA ARG A 170 -12.97 -9.73 -9.46
C ARG A 170 -11.68 -9.01 -9.84
N LEU A 171 -10.72 -9.73 -10.41
CA LEU A 171 -9.53 -9.09 -10.99
C LEU A 171 -9.87 -8.35 -12.30
N LYS A 172 -10.60 -8.99 -13.22
CA LYS A 172 -11.13 -8.31 -14.39
C LYS A 172 -12.42 -7.59 -14.00
N LEU A 173 -12.34 -6.27 -13.98
CA LEU A 173 -13.48 -5.40 -13.67
C LEU A 173 -14.32 -5.12 -14.93
N ASP A 174 -15.46 -4.46 -14.72
CA ASP A 174 -16.29 -3.83 -15.72
C ASP A 174 -16.59 -2.39 -15.23
N LEU A 175 -15.84 -1.45 -15.75
CA LEU A 175 -15.90 -0.03 -15.39
C LEU A 175 -16.62 0.80 -16.46
N GLU A 176 -17.35 0.17 -17.39
CA GLU A 176 -18.10 0.91 -18.42
C GLU A 176 -19.10 1.87 -17.76
N GLY A 177 -18.95 3.17 -18.04
CA GLY A 177 -19.81 4.22 -17.49
C GLY A 177 -19.54 4.58 -16.01
N ARG A 178 -18.48 4.05 -15.43
CA ARG A 178 -18.03 4.35 -14.07
C ARG A 178 -16.75 5.19 -14.07
N ASP A 179 -16.46 5.83 -12.94
CA ASP A 179 -15.16 6.48 -12.73
C ASP A 179 -14.07 5.40 -12.63
N PRO A 180 -13.01 5.47 -13.45
CA PRO A 180 -11.90 4.53 -13.38
C PRO A 180 -11.26 4.41 -11.98
N ASP A 181 -11.26 5.48 -11.19
CA ASP A 181 -10.75 5.48 -9.83
C ASP A 181 -11.52 4.54 -8.88
N GLU A 182 -12.74 4.13 -9.23
CA GLU A 182 -13.50 3.12 -8.49
C GLU A 182 -12.86 1.71 -8.59
N GLY A 183 -12.02 1.49 -9.60
CA GLY A 183 -11.24 0.26 -9.76
C GLY A 183 -9.94 0.21 -8.97
N LEU A 184 -9.53 1.33 -8.35
CA LEU A 184 -8.32 1.42 -7.53
C LEU A 184 -8.59 0.92 -6.11
N THR A 185 -8.73 -0.39 -5.98
CA THR A 185 -8.97 -1.08 -4.72
C THR A 185 -7.90 -2.14 -4.47
N ASP A 186 -7.74 -2.59 -3.22
CA ASP A 186 -6.80 -3.66 -2.84
C ASP A 186 -7.03 -4.96 -3.64
N VAL A 187 -8.15 -5.08 -4.33
CA VAL A 187 -8.41 -6.23 -5.22
C VAL A 187 -7.43 -6.25 -6.39
N ALA A 188 -7.22 -5.12 -7.07
CA ALA A 188 -6.24 -5.05 -8.16
C ALA A 188 -4.81 -5.33 -7.65
N TYR A 189 -4.46 -4.80 -6.49
CA TYR A 189 -3.16 -4.88 -5.84
C TYR A 189 -2.91 -6.26 -5.22
N GLU A 190 -3.58 -6.54 -4.11
CA GLU A 190 -3.29 -7.69 -3.26
C GLU A 190 -3.85 -9.01 -3.78
N LYS A 191 -5.09 -9.03 -4.34
CA LYS A 191 -5.62 -10.23 -4.99
C LYS A 191 -4.85 -10.52 -6.27
N GLY A 192 -4.45 -9.49 -7.03
CA GLY A 192 -3.58 -9.65 -8.21
C GLY A 192 -2.25 -10.31 -7.85
N ALA A 193 -1.56 -9.80 -6.82
CA ALA A 193 -0.32 -10.39 -6.32
C ALA A 193 -0.53 -11.81 -5.76
N ALA A 194 -1.62 -12.06 -5.03
CA ALA A 194 -1.98 -13.37 -4.50
C ALA A 194 -2.14 -14.41 -5.61
N PHE A 195 -2.70 -14.02 -6.76
CA PHE A 195 -2.78 -14.87 -7.95
C PHE A 195 -1.38 -15.25 -8.47
N LEU A 196 -0.48 -14.28 -8.60
CA LEU A 196 0.89 -14.52 -9.06
C LEU A 196 1.68 -15.42 -8.08
N PHE A 197 1.56 -15.17 -6.76
CA PHE A 197 2.14 -16.06 -5.75
C PHE A 197 1.56 -17.48 -5.79
N THR A 198 0.28 -17.63 -6.12
CA THR A 198 -0.33 -18.95 -6.29
C THR A 198 0.25 -19.68 -7.50
N ILE A 199 0.45 -18.99 -8.62
CA ILE A 199 1.11 -19.56 -9.79
C ILE A 199 2.56 -19.93 -9.48
N GLU A 200 3.34 -19.02 -8.85
CA GLU A 200 4.73 -19.29 -8.43
C GLU A 200 4.81 -20.57 -7.57
N ARG A 201 3.93 -20.70 -6.58
CA ARG A 201 3.88 -21.88 -5.70
C ARG A 201 3.61 -23.17 -6.47
N LEU A 202 2.73 -23.13 -7.47
CA LEU A 202 2.35 -24.32 -8.26
C LEU A 202 3.39 -24.73 -9.29
N VAL A 203 4.08 -23.78 -9.92
CA VAL A 203 5.06 -24.07 -10.98
C VAL A 203 6.50 -24.12 -10.48
N GLY A 204 6.74 -23.57 -9.28
CA GLY A 204 8.07 -23.38 -8.69
C GLY A 204 8.71 -22.05 -9.12
N ARG A 205 9.40 -21.41 -8.17
CA ARG A 205 9.98 -20.06 -8.30
C ARG A 205 10.88 -19.90 -9.53
N ALA A 206 11.80 -20.80 -9.74
CA ALA A 206 12.76 -20.69 -10.86
C ALA A 206 12.08 -20.70 -12.24
N ARG A 207 11.03 -21.50 -12.40
CA ARG A 207 10.26 -21.56 -13.64
C ARG A 207 9.38 -20.32 -13.80
N PHE A 208 8.80 -19.84 -12.72
CA PHE A 208 8.01 -18.60 -12.72
C PHE A 208 8.87 -17.38 -13.08
N ASP A 209 10.03 -17.22 -12.42
CA ASP A 209 10.96 -16.12 -12.69
C ASP A 209 11.46 -16.11 -14.15
N ALA A 210 11.75 -17.28 -14.71
CA ALA A 210 12.18 -17.40 -16.10
C ALA A 210 11.06 -16.97 -17.08
N TRP A 211 9.81 -17.39 -16.81
CA TRP A 211 8.65 -16.95 -17.59
C TRP A 211 8.44 -15.45 -17.46
N LEU A 212 8.51 -14.91 -16.24
CA LEU A 212 8.25 -13.52 -15.95
C LEU A 212 9.21 -12.58 -16.70
N LYS A 213 10.52 -12.89 -16.71
CA LYS A 213 11.50 -12.17 -17.53
C LYS A 213 11.13 -12.21 -19.02
N GLY A 214 10.78 -13.40 -19.53
CA GLY A 214 10.34 -13.57 -20.91
C GLY A 214 9.06 -12.81 -21.23
N TYR A 215 8.10 -12.74 -20.30
CA TYR A 215 6.85 -11.99 -20.45
C TYR A 215 7.12 -10.50 -20.67
N PHE A 216 7.94 -9.87 -19.82
CA PHE A 216 8.28 -8.44 -19.96
C PHE A 216 9.13 -8.15 -21.20
N GLU A 217 9.95 -9.08 -21.62
CA GLU A 217 10.73 -8.91 -22.85
C GLU A 217 9.88 -9.00 -24.11
N ARG A 218 8.99 -9.99 -24.19
CA ARG A 218 8.08 -10.20 -25.34
C ARG A 218 7.07 -9.07 -25.52
N ASN A 219 6.61 -8.52 -24.41
CA ASN A 219 5.52 -7.55 -24.38
C ASN A 219 6.00 -6.11 -24.14
N ALA A 220 7.31 -5.86 -24.15
CA ALA A 220 7.89 -4.56 -23.87
C ALA A 220 7.29 -3.45 -24.76
N PHE A 221 6.86 -2.35 -24.10
CA PHE A 221 6.23 -1.18 -24.73
C PHE A 221 4.91 -1.49 -25.44
N ARG A 222 4.17 -2.47 -24.95
CA ARG A 222 2.85 -2.84 -25.47
C ARG A 222 1.79 -2.77 -24.38
N PRO A 223 0.55 -2.38 -24.74
CA PRO A 223 -0.59 -2.56 -23.87
C PRO A 223 -0.97 -4.05 -23.79
N MET A 224 -1.41 -4.47 -22.60
CA MET A 224 -1.81 -5.83 -22.30
C MET A 224 -3.26 -5.86 -21.78
N THR A 225 -4.07 -6.78 -22.30
CA THR A 225 -5.36 -7.13 -21.70
C THR A 225 -5.25 -8.42 -20.91
N THR A 226 -6.24 -8.67 -20.08
CA THR A 226 -6.35 -9.95 -19.35
C THR A 226 -6.36 -11.15 -20.31
N GLU A 227 -7.00 -11.04 -21.47
CA GLU A 227 -7.09 -12.11 -22.46
C GLU A 227 -5.70 -12.40 -23.11
N LEU A 228 -4.96 -11.34 -23.46
CA LEU A 228 -3.58 -11.48 -23.99
C LEU A 228 -2.63 -12.07 -22.94
N PHE A 229 -2.79 -11.68 -21.66
CA PHE A 229 -2.05 -12.29 -20.55
C PHE A 229 -2.37 -13.78 -20.43
N LEU A 230 -3.65 -14.18 -20.52
CA LEU A 230 -4.07 -15.58 -20.47
C LEU A 230 -3.51 -16.38 -21.64
N GLU A 231 -3.41 -15.80 -22.82
CA GLU A 231 -2.78 -16.41 -23.98
C GLU A 231 -1.27 -16.64 -23.76
N ASP A 232 -0.56 -15.62 -23.27
CA ASP A 232 0.88 -15.70 -22.99
C ASP A 232 1.19 -16.76 -21.93
N ILE A 233 0.47 -16.75 -20.80
CA ILE A 233 0.74 -17.69 -19.70
C ILE A 233 0.41 -19.14 -20.08
N ARG A 234 -0.66 -19.38 -20.86
CA ARG A 234 -1.00 -20.72 -21.39
C ARG A 234 0.05 -21.22 -22.37
N THR A 235 0.60 -20.33 -23.17
CA THR A 235 1.61 -20.67 -24.17
C THR A 235 2.96 -20.96 -23.54
N HIS A 236 3.37 -20.22 -22.52
CA HIS A 236 4.76 -20.22 -22.08
C HIS A 236 4.98 -20.78 -20.66
N LEU A 237 3.94 -20.90 -19.82
CA LEU A 237 4.10 -21.36 -18.45
C LEU A 237 3.12 -22.48 -18.06
N VAL A 238 1.82 -22.25 -18.24
CA VAL A 238 0.74 -23.18 -17.85
C VAL A 238 0.32 -24.01 -19.08
N THR A 239 1.23 -24.87 -19.52
CA THR A 239 1.13 -25.57 -20.83
C THR A 239 0.38 -26.90 -20.79
N THR A 240 -0.11 -27.32 -19.62
CA THR A 240 -0.85 -28.60 -19.47
C THR A 240 -2.21 -28.34 -18.84
N ARG A 241 -3.22 -29.14 -19.25
CA ARG A 241 -4.57 -29.07 -18.72
C ARG A 241 -4.59 -29.26 -17.19
N THR A 242 -3.80 -30.20 -16.67
CA THR A 242 -3.71 -30.46 -15.23
C THR A 242 -3.24 -29.23 -14.46
N LEU A 243 -2.22 -28.52 -14.96
CA LEU A 243 -1.73 -27.31 -14.32
C LEU A 243 -2.75 -26.16 -14.43
N GLU A 244 -3.42 -26.05 -15.57
CA GLU A 244 -4.49 -25.05 -15.76
C GLU A 244 -5.63 -25.25 -14.75
N ASP A 245 -6.04 -26.50 -14.55
CA ASP A 245 -7.07 -26.87 -13.56
C ASP A 245 -6.61 -26.55 -12.11
N GLN A 246 -5.30 -26.72 -11.80
CA GLN A 246 -4.73 -26.38 -10.49
C GLN A 246 -4.61 -24.87 -10.27
N VAL A 247 -4.27 -24.10 -11.30
CA VAL A 247 -4.13 -22.63 -11.20
C VAL A 247 -5.50 -21.96 -11.04
N MET A 248 -6.57 -22.53 -11.62
CA MET A 248 -7.93 -22.00 -11.53
C MET A 248 -8.06 -20.57 -12.09
N MET A 249 -7.40 -20.26 -13.24
CA MET A 249 -7.30 -18.89 -13.78
C MET A 249 -8.65 -18.18 -13.88
N ASP A 250 -9.69 -18.86 -14.39
CA ASP A 250 -11.03 -18.26 -14.53
C ASP A 250 -11.64 -17.88 -13.18
N ALA A 251 -11.38 -18.69 -12.13
CA ALA A 251 -11.86 -18.38 -10.79
C ALA A 251 -11.15 -17.16 -10.19
N TRP A 252 -9.84 -17.01 -10.39
CA TRP A 252 -9.08 -15.85 -9.95
C TRP A 252 -9.53 -14.56 -10.63
N ILE A 253 -9.72 -14.62 -11.94
CA ILE A 253 -9.91 -13.43 -12.79
C ILE A 253 -11.37 -12.99 -12.84
N TYR A 254 -12.30 -13.92 -13.08
CA TYR A 254 -13.69 -13.59 -13.41
C TYR A 254 -14.69 -13.90 -12.28
N GLN A 255 -14.27 -14.59 -11.21
CA GLN A 255 -15.18 -14.90 -10.10
C GLN A 255 -14.95 -13.96 -8.90
N PRO A 256 -16.03 -13.61 -8.19
CA PRO A 256 -15.93 -12.85 -6.94
C PRO A 256 -15.19 -13.62 -5.84
N GLY A 257 -14.61 -12.88 -4.91
CA GLY A 257 -13.95 -13.43 -3.73
C GLY A 257 -12.60 -14.10 -4.04
N MET A 258 -12.15 -14.93 -3.10
CA MET A 258 -10.87 -15.67 -3.22
C MET A 258 -11.13 -17.11 -3.64
N PRO A 259 -10.39 -17.62 -4.66
CA PRO A 259 -10.51 -19.02 -5.06
C PRO A 259 -10.03 -20.00 -3.97
N SER A 260 -10.55 -21.24 -4.03
CA SER A 260 -10.27 -22.29 -3.02
C SER A 260 -8.82 -22.76 -2.97
N ASN A 261 -8.01 -22.49 -4.01
CA ASN A 261 -6.60 -22.82 -4.05
C ASN A 261 -5.71 -21.72 -3.43
N TRP A 262 -6.28 -20.61 -2.96
CA TRP A 262 -5.54 -19.57 -2.24
C TRP A 262 -5.02 -20.08 -0.90
N GLN A 263 -3.81 -19.68 -0.56
CA GLN A 263 -3.17 -19.93 0.73
C GLN A 263 -2.71 -18.59 1.33
N PRO A 264 -3.39 -18.09 2.35
CA PRO A 264 -3.03 -16.83 2.99
C PRO A 264 -1.59 -16.84 3.50
N PRO A 265 -0.87 -15.72 3.37
CA PRO A 265 0.48 -15.60 3.92
C PRO A 265 0.43 -15.63 5.45
N VAL A 266 1.36 -16.36 6.06
CA VAL A 266 1.54 -16.42 7.50
C VAL A 266 2.94 -15.94 7.84
N SER A 267 3.03 -14.93 8.73
CA SER A 267 4.31 -14.46 9.26
C SER A 267 4.50 -14.93 10.68
N ASN A 268 5.55 -15.71 10.92
CA ASN A 268 5.91 -16.15 12.27
C ASN A 268 6.34 -14.96 13.17
N ALA A 269 6.80 -13.86 12.58
CA ALA A 269 7.12 -12.63 13.32
C ALA A 269 5.89 -12.03 14.01
N PHE A 270 4.68 -12.29 13.50
CA PHE A 270 3.44 -11.78 14.10
C PHE A 270 2.92 -12.64 15.26
N VAL A 271 3.39 -13.87 15.44
CA VAL A 271 2.94 -14.73 16.57
C VAL A 271 3.15 -14.06 17.93
N PRO A 272 4.35 -13.55 18.28
CA PRO A 272 4.55 -12.85 19.56
C PRO A 272 3.80 -11.51 19.61
N VAL A 273 3.57 -10.85 18.49
CA VAL A 273 2.80 -9.59 18.40
C VAL A 273 1.33 -9.85 18.75
N ASP A 274 0.73 -10.85 18.14
CA ASP A 274 -0.66 -11.25 18.38
C ASP A 274 -0.86 -11.72 19.83
N ALA A 275 0.12 -12.45 20.38
CA ALA A 275 0.09 -12.85 21.79
C ALA A 275 0.17 -11.65 22.75
N ALA A 276 1.01 -10.64 22.45
CA ALA A 276 1.10 -9.42 23.24
C ALA A 276 -0.19 -8.58 23.16
N ALA A 277 -0.79 -8.50 21.95
CA ALA A 277 -2.04 -7.79 21.75
C ALA A 277 -3.20 -8.44 22.52
N ALA A 278 -3.31 -9.77 22.47
CA ALA A 278 -4.31 -10.51 23.23
C ALA A 278 -4.12 -10.38 24.75
N ALA A 279 -2.86 -10.40 25.23
CA ALA A 279 -2.55 -10.20 26.65
C ALA A 279 -2.92 -8.78 27.11
N PHE A 280 -2.65 -7.77 26.28
CA PHE A 280 -3.04 -6.38 26.59
C PHE A 280 -4.57 -6.22 26.59
N GLU A 281 -5.27 -6.74 25.61
CA GLU A 281 -6.74 -6.72 25.55
C GLU A 281 -7.35 -7.39 26.81
N ALA A 282 -6.77 -8.49 27.27
CA ALA A 282 -7.18 -9.18 28.48
C ALA A 282 -6.85 -8.42 29.80
N GLY A 283 -6.31 -7.19 29.72
CA GLY A 283 -6.02 -6.33 30.88
C GLY A 283 -4.56 -6.33 31.34
N GLY A 284 -3.64 -6.87 30.55
CA GLY A 284 -2.19 -6.73 30.79
C GLY A 284 -1.74 -5.27 30.63
N PRO A 285 -0.63 -4.83 31.25
CA PRO A 285 -0.14 -3.47 31.14
C PRO A 285 0.57 -3.22 29.80
N ALA A 286 0.47 -2.01 29.26
CA ALA A 286 1.18 -1.63 28.03
C ALA A 286 2.71 -1.72 28.17
N SER A 287 3.25 -1.59 29.38
CA SER A 287 4.69 -1.77 29.64
C SER A 287 5.22 -3.19 29.40
N ALA A 288 4.34 -4.19 29.29
CA ALA A 288 4.71 -5.56 28.92
C ALA A 288 4.82 -5.74 27.40
N VAL A 289 4.36 -4.78 26.61
CA VAL A 289 4.48 -4.80 25.14
C VAL A 289 5.93 -4.46 24.75
N PRO A 290 6.64 -5.30 24.00
CA PRO A 290 8.04 -5.04 23.62
C PRO A 290 8.17 -4.03 22.45
N TRP A 291 7.43 -2.93 22.53
CA TRP A 291 7.20 -1.91 21.49
C TRP A 291 8.49 -1.34 20.90
N ALA A 292 9.48 -1.03 21.74
CA ALA A 292 10.74 -0.44 21.31
C ALA A 292 11.58 -1.35 20.39
N GLY A 293 11.42 -2.69 20.55
CA GLY A 293 12.12 -3.68 19.73
C GLY A 293 11.37 -4.05 18.44
N TRP A 294 10.14 -3.57 18.25
CA TRP A 294 9.32 -3.91 17.09
C TRP A 294 9.59 -3.01 15.89
N SER A 295 9.57 -3.63 14.73
CA SER A 295 9.50 -2.95 13.44
C SER A 295 8.15 -2.21 13.29
N THR A 296 8.08 -1.31 12.32
CA THR A 296 6.83 -0.62 11.96
C THR A 296 5.71 -1.62 11.64
N GLN A 297 5.99 -2.71 10.93
CA GLN A 297 5.00 -3.72 10.57
C GLN A 297 4.44 -4.46 11.80
N GLU A 298 5.29 -4.77 12.78
CA GLU A 298 4.85 -5.37 14.04
C GLU A 298 4.00 -4.40 14.86
N ARG A 299 4.37 -3.11 14.90
CA ARG A 299 3.58 -2.05 15.55
C ARG A 299 2.22 -1.86 14.88
N GLN A 300 2.17 -1.85 13.53
CA GLN A 300 0.92 -1.80 12.77
C GLN A 300 0.06 -3.03 13.08
N ARG A 301 0.63 -4.24 13.08
CA ARG A 301 -0.08 -5.48 13.43
C ARG A 301 -0.69 -5.42 14.81
N PHE A 302 0.06 -4.95 15.80
CA PHE A 302 -0.43 -4.80 17.18
C PHE A 302 -1.61 -3.82 17.26
N LEU A 303 -1.51 -2.65 16.64
CA LEU A 303 -2.57 -1.65 16.63
C LEU A 303 -3.78 -2.07 15.77
N ALA A 304 -3.58 -2.93 14.77
CA ALA A 304 -4.67 -3.49 13.98
C ALA A 304 -5.38 -4.67 14.69
N TRP A 305 -4.88 -5.13 15.82
CA TRP A 305 -5.48 -6.25 16.56
C TRP A 305 -6.94 -6.00 16.91
N ARG A 306 -7.76 -7.03 16.71
CA ARG A 306 -9.16 -7.05 17.10
C ARG A 306 -9.51 -8.41 17.69
N PRO A 307 -10.27 -8.49 18.80
CA PRO A 307 -10.69 -9.78 19.38
C PRO A 307 -11.57 -10.57 18.43
N ALA A 308 -11.31 -11.88 18.31
CA ALA A 308 -12.02 -12.76 17.35
C ALA A 308 -13.52 -12.94 17.66
N ASN A 309 -13.93 -12.79 18.94
CA ASN A 309 -15.32 -13.03 19.38
C ASN A 309 -16.17 -11.76 19.43
N ARG A 310 -15.74 -10.71 18.78
CA ARG A 310 -16.36 -9.41 18.88
C ARG A 310 -17.56 -9.27 17.95
N THR A 311 -18.67 -8.79 18.50
CA THR A 311 -19.85 -8.35 17.76
C THR A 311 -19.92 -6.82 17.83
N GLY A 312 -19.44 -6.11 16.81
CA GLY A 312 -19.48 -4.64 16.73
C GLY A 312 -18.11 -3.97 16.75
N ASP A 313 -18.07 -2.70 16.34
CA ASP A 313 -16.83 -1.96 16.03
C ASP A 313 -16.32 -1.04 17.17
N THR A 314 -16.94 -1.02 18.34
CA THR A 314 -16.61 -0.08 19.41
C THR A 314 -16.32 -0.77 20.75
N ASP A 315 -15.49 -0.11 21.56
CA ASP A 315 -15.30 -0.38 22.99
C ASP A 315 -14.69 -1.75 23.37
N TRP A 316 -13.63 -2.22 22.66
CA TRP A 316 -12.87 -3.39 23.13
C TRP A 316 -11.74 -3.04 24.09
N LEU A 317 -11.36 -1.76 24.17
CA LEU A 317 -10.41 -1.23 25.13
C LEU A 317 -11.14 -0.27 26.08
N THR A 318 -10.84 -0.39 27.36
CA THR A 318 -11.32 0.56 28.36
C THR A 318 -10.60 1.90 28.25
N PRO A 319 -11.18 3.01 28.74
CA PRO A 319 -10.47 4.29 28.80
C PRO A 319 -9.13 4.23 29.55
N ALA A 320 -9.00 3.35 30.54
CA ALA A 320 -7.75 3.14 31.29
C ALA A 320 -6.68 2.45 30.42
N GLN A 321 -7.07 1.47 29.61
CA GLN A 321 -6.16 0.79 28.67
C GLN A 321 -5.72 1.75 27.57
N LEU A 322 -6.60 2.58 27.04
CA LEU A 322 -6.23 3.60 26.04
C LEU A 322 -5.23 4.61 26.59
N ALA A 323 -5.44 5.06 27.83
CA ALA A 323 -4.53 5.98 28.51
C ALA A 323 -3.16 5.33 28.80
N ASP A 324 -3.14 4.03 29.18
CA ASP A 324 -1.91 3.27 29.40
C ASP A 324 -1.13 3.07 28.08
N LEU A 325 -1.81 2.69 26.98
CA LEU A 325 -1.19 2.58 25.65
C LEU A 325 -0.56 3.91 25.22
N GLU A 326 -1.34 4.98 25.26
CA GLU A 326 -0.91 6.30 24.80
C GLU A 326 0.32 6.80 25.57
N ALA A 327 0.27 6.70 26.91
CA ALA A 327 1.34 7.20 27.78
C ALA A 327 2.59 6.32 27.69
N THR A 328 2.43 4.99 27.76
CA THR A 328 3.55 4.04 27.81
C THR A 328 4.26 3.93 26.48
N LEU A 329 3.52 3.87 25.36
CA LEU A 329 4.08 3.72 24.03
C LEU A 329 4.36 5.08 23.36
N LYS A 330 4.04 6.20 24.02
CA LYS A 330 4.24 7.58 23.54
C LYS A 330 3.55 7.87 22.20
N LEU A 331 2.36 7.34 22.00
CA LEU A 331 1.68 7.38 20.72
C LEU A 331 1.29 8.78 20.23
N ARG A 332 1.23 9.78 21.09
CA ARG A 332 1.08 11.19 20.69
C ARG A 332 2.33 11.78 20.03
N GLU A 333 3.49 11.22 20.35
CA GLU A 333 4.79 11.68 19.88
C GLU A 333 5.27 10.87 18.67
N GLU A 334 4.45 9.91 18.21
CA GLU A 334 4.80 9.03 17.10
C GLU A 334 4.99 9.81 15.79
N GLY A 335 6.18 9.71 15.21
CA GLY A 335 6.57 10.39 13.97
C GLY A 335 6.25 9.59 12.71
N ASN A 336 6.11 8.26 12.82
CA ASN A 336 5.75 7.42 11.70
C ASN A 336 4.25 7.53 11.40
N ALA A 337 3.90 8.06 10.24
CA ALA A 337 2.52 8.36 9.87
C ALA A 337 1.62 7.10 9.83
N GLU A 338 2.14 5.94 9.47
CA GLU A 338 1.38 4.68 9.42
C GLU A 338 1.03 4.20 10.84
N VAL A 339 1.98 4.28 11.77
CA VAL A 339 1.77 3.89 13.18
C VAL A 339 0.82 4.89 13.87
N LEU A 340 1.05 6.19 13.66
CA LEU A 340 0.19 7.22 14.22
C LEU A 340 -1.25 7.10 13.68
N PHE A 341 -1.43 6.86 12.40
CA PHE A 341 -2.74 6.62 11.79
C PHE A 341 -3.46 5.44 12.45
N ALA A 342 -2.77 4.31 12.61
CA ALA A 342 -3.36 3.13 13.25
C ALA A 342 -3.81 3.40 14.69
N TRP A 343 -3.04 4.17 15.47
CA TRP A 343 -3.44 4.63 16.79
C TRP A 343 -4.67 5.55 16.75
N LEU A 344 -4.66 6.53 15.83
CA LEU A 344 -5.78 7.49 15.72
C LEU A 344 -7.08 6.82 15.33
N GLN A 345 -7.04 5.75 14.50
CA GLN A 345 -8.22 4.93 14.20
C GLN A 345 -8.81 4.29 15.47
N ILE A 346 -7.96 3.69 16.32
CA ILE A 346 -8.40 3.15 17.63
C ILE A 346 -9.00 4.26 18.48
N ALA A 347 -8.32 5.39 18.60
CA ALA A 347 -8.75 6.51 19.44
C ALA A 347 -10.11 7.06 19.01
N VAL A 348 -10.36 7.19 17.70
CA VAL A 348 -11.66 7.62 17.16
C VAL A 348 -12.75 6.59 17.45
N GLN A 349 -12.51 5.31 17.16
CA GLN A 349 -13.47 4.21 17.41
C GLN A 349 -13.87 4.07 18.87
N HIS A 350 -13.04 4.54 19.81
CA HIS A 350 -13.32 4.53 21.26
C HIS A 350 -13.70 5.91 21.80
N ARG A 351 -13.93 6.91 20.94
CA ARG A 351 -14.23 8.31 21.34
C ARG A 351 -13.24 8.86 22.36
N TYR A 352 -11.96 8.48 22.23
CA TYR A 352 -10.92 8.82 23.18
C TYR A 352 -10.51 10.30 23.05
N GLN A 353 -11.16 11.14 23.85
CA GLN A 353 -11.01 12.60 23.81
C GLN A 353 -9.57 13.12 23.94
N PRO A 354 -8.66 12.50 24.74
CA PRO A 354 -7.29 12.99 24.86
C PRO A 354 -6.48 12.94 23.56
N ALA A 355 -6.82 12.09 22.59
CA ALA A 355 -6.13 12.02 21.29
C ALA A 355 -6.62 13.07 20.27
N VAL A 356 -7.73 13.77 20.52
CA VAL A 356 -8.31 14.73 19.57
C VAL A 356 -7.33 15.81 19.12
N PRO A 357 -6.51 16.45 19.98
CA PRO A 357 -5.53 17.44 19.51
C PRO A 357 -4.49 16.86 18.54
N THR A 358 -4.05 15.61 18.77
CA THR A 358 -3.12 14.90 17.87
C THR A 358 -3.79 14.57 16.54
N LEU A 359 -5.05 14.11 16.55
CA LEU A 359 -5.86 13.86 15.37
C LEU A 359 -6.05 15.14 14.53
N GLU A 360 -6.37 16.27 15.18
CA GLU A 360 -6.51 17.56 14.50
C GLU A 360 -5.19 18.00 13.84
N HIS A 361 -4.09 17.87 14.56
CA HIS A 361 -2.77 18.17 14.02
C HIS A 361 -2.46 17.27 12.81
N PHE A 362 -2.64 15.96 12.94
CA PHE A 362 -2.40 15.00 11.88
C PHE A 362 -3.20 15.32 10.61
N LEU A 363 -4.51 15.55 10.73
CA LEU A 363 -5.40 15.86 9.61
C LEU A 363 -5.21 17.26 9.01
N THR A 364 -4.56 18.19 9.71
CA THR A 364 -4.27 19.53 9.18
C THR A 364 -2.87 19.66 8.56
N THR A 365 -1.98 18.71 8.81
CA THR A 365 -0.58 18.78 8.39
C THR A 365 -0.21 17.83 7.25
N GLN A 366 -1.11 16.89 6.88
CA GLN A 366 -0.91 16.02 5.73
C GLN A 366 -2.25 15.71 5.05
N GLY A 367 -2.21 15.40 3.74
CA GLY A 367 -3.40 15.24 2.89
C GLY A 367 -3.49 13.89 2.17
N ARG A 368 -2.69 12.88 2.56
CA ARG A 368 -2.73 11.55 1.94
C ARG A 368 -4.09 10.90 2.15
N ARG A 369 -4.79 10.58 1.05
CA ARG A 369 -6.16 10.04 1.07
C ARG A 369 -6.29 8.79 1.93
N LYS A 370 -5.27 7.89 1.90
CA LYS A 370 -5.18 6.66 2.72
C LYS A 370 -5.42 6.92 4.21
N PHE A 371 -4.99 8.08 4.73
CA PHE A 371 -5.15 8.44 6.14
C PHE A 371 -6.38 9.31 6.37
N VAL A 372 -6.56 10.30 5.50
CA VAL A 372 -7.58 11.35 5.68
C VAL A 372 -8.99 10.77 5.57
N LEU A 373 -9.27 10.02 4.49
CA LEU A 373 -10.61 9.49 4.26
C LEU A 373 -11.09 8.54 5.37
N PRO A 374 -10.30 7.52 5.79
CA PRO A 374 -10.75 6.61 6.86
C PRO A 374 -10.95 7.30 8.21
N LEU A 375 -10.12 8.29 8.57
CA LEU A 375 -10.28 9.02 9.83
C LEU A 375 -11.54 9.88 9.85
N PHE A 376 -11.86 10.58 8.74
CA PHE A 376 -13.13 11.32 8.64
C PHE A 376 -14.34 10.39 8.58
N THR A 377 -14.22 9.24 7.90
CA THR A 377 -15.28 8.22 7.86
C THR A 377 -15.55 7.67 9.26
N SER A 378 -14.50 7.31 10.00
CA SER A 378 -14.63 6.84 11.38
C SER A 378 -15.24 7.90 12.29
N LEU A 379 -14.77 9.16 12.23
CA LEU A 379 -15.38 10.26 12.99
C LEU A 379 -16.87 10.42 12.66
N TRP A 380 -17.23 10.36 11.38
CA TRP A 380 -18.62 10.53 10.94
C TRP A 380 -19.53 9.41 11.47
N ALA A 381 -19.00 8.19 11.55
CA ALA A 381 -19.70 7.04 12.10
C ALA A 381 -19.95 7.14 13.62
N GLU A 382 -19.10 7.91 14.36
CA GLU A 382 -19.22 8.09 15.81
C GLU A 382 -20.31 9.11 16.23
N GLY A 383 -21.27 9.38 15.36
CA GLY A 383 -22.47 10.16 15.66
C GLY A 383 -22.16 11.62 16.04
N ASP A 384 -22.91 12.17 17.01
CA ASP A 384 -22.80 13.58 17.39
C ASP A 384 -21.42 13.95 17.91
N TRP A 385 -20.75 13.06 18.66
CA TRP A 385 -19.39 13.28 19.14
C TRP A 385 -18.42 13.47 17.98
N GLY A 386 -18.37 12.52 17.07
CA GLY A 386 -17.44 12.56 15.95
C GLY A 386 -17.75 13.68 14.96
N ARG A 387 -19.04 13.92 14.66
CA ARG A 387 -19.47 15.02 13.78
C ARG A 387 -19.11 16.40 14.34
N SER A 388 -19.20 16.58 15.68
CA SER A 388 -18.80 17.83 16.32
C SER A 388 -17.30 18.14 16.16
N ILE A 389 -16.47 17.11 15.95
CA ILE A 389 -15.03 17.25 15.66
C ILE A 389 -14.82 17.36 14.15
N ALA A 390 -15.40 16.45 13.35
CA ALA A 390 -15.16 16.33 11.92
C ALA A 390 -15.52 17.61 11.15
N THR A 391 -16.69 18.21 11.43
CA THR A 391 -17.19 19.37 10.68
C THR A 391 -16.25 20.58 10.75
N PRO A 392 -15.89 21.12 11.93
CA PRO A 392 -14.98 22.26 12.02
C PRO A 392 -13.55 21.91 11.59
N LEU A 393 -13.10 20.69 11.86
CA LEU A 393 -11.77 20.23 11.45
C LEU A 393 -11.65 20.17 9.93
N TYR A 394 -12.63 19.58 9.25
CA TYR A 394 -12.64 19.50 7.80
C TYR A 394 -12.69 20.87 7.13
N ALA A 395 -13.49 21.79 7.65
CA ALA A 395 -13.52 23.17 7.14
C ALA A 395 -12.14 23.85 7.19
N ARG A 396 -11.34 23.59 8.23
CA ARG A 396 -9.96 24.10 8.35
C ARG A 396 -8.97 23.37 7.44
N ALA A 397 -9.06 22.05 7.34
CA ALA A 397 -8.08 21.20 6.64
C ALA A 397 -8.29 21.18 5.13
N ARG A 398 -9.55 21.22 4.68
CA ARG A 398 -9.97 21.09 3.28
C ARG A 398 -9.19 21.96 2.28
N PRO A 399 -8.91 23.26 2.57
CA PRO A 399 -8.15 24.11 1.64
C PRO A 399 -6.72 23.60 1.34
N GLY A 400 -6.13 22.81 2.24
CA GLY A 400 -4.81 22.21 2.10
C GLY A 400 -4.81 20.85 1.40
N TYR A 401 -5.97 20.28 1.10
CA TYR A 401 -6.07 18.95 0.49
C TYR A 401 -6.12 19.01 -1.05
N HIS A 402 -5.60 17.97 -1.66
CA HIS A 402 -5.75 17.75 -3.10
C HIS A 402 -7.23 17.49 -3.48
N PRO A 403 -7.69 17.86 -4.69
CA PRO A 403 -9.06 17.61 -5.15
C PRO A 403 -9.53 16.15 -5.01
N VAL A 404 -8.68 15.17 -5.25
CA VAL A 404 -8.98 13.74 -5.04
C VAL A 404 -9.38 13.45 -3.61
N THR A 405 -8.62 13.97 -2.64
CA THR A 405 -8.92 13.79 -1.21
C THR A 405 -10.20 14.56 -0.83
N THR A 406 -10.35 15.81 -1.27
CA THR A 406 -11.56 16.60 -0.96
C THR A 406 -12.81 15.96 -1.56
N GLY A 407 -12.75 15.45 -2.79
CA GLY A 407 -13.88 14.76 -3.43
C GLY A 407 -14.37 13.58 -2.61
N SER A 408 -13.44 12.76 -2.12
CA SER A 408 -13.77 11.59 -1.28
C SER A 408 -14.34 11.99 0.09
N VAL A 409 -13.77 13.00 0.75
CA VAL A 409 -14.22 13.42 2.08
C VAL A 409 -15.51 14.24 2.00
N ASP A 410 -15.71 15.06 0.96
CA ASP A 410 -16.97 15.78 0.70
C ASP A 410 -18.16 14.81 0.61
N ALA A 411 -17.97 13.60 0.07
CA ALA A 411 -18.99 12.57 -0.01
C ALA A 411 -19.40 12.01 1.37
N VAL A 412 -18.50 12.04 2.35
CA VAL A 412 -18.73 11.52 3.72
C VAL A 412 -19.25 12.61 4.65
N VAL A 413 -18.56 13.74 4.73
CA VAL A 413 -18.81 14.78 5.72
C VAL A 413 -19.76 15.85 5.19
N GLY A 414 -19.93 15.93 3.89
CA GLY A 414 -20.54 17.05 3.21
C GLY A 414 -19.53 18.19 2.95
N ARG A 415 -19.79 18.96 1.91
CA ARG A 415 -18.96 20.12 1.58
C ARG A 415 -19.27 21.24 2.56
N PRO A 416 -18.25 21.79 3.30
CA PRO A 416 -18.47 22.88 4.24
C PRO A 416 -18.86 24.21 3.58
#